data_f1e86fa2f6de0730bd19de7e88bc1742
#
_entry.id   f1e86fa2f6de0730bd19de7e88bc1742
#
_cell.length_a   1.000
_cell.length_b   1.000
_cell.length_c   1.000
_cell.angle_alpha   90.00
_cell.angle_beta   90.00
_cell.angle_gamma   90.00
#
_symmetry.space_group_name_H-M   'P 1'
#
loop_
_entity.id
_entity.type
_entity.pdbx_description
1 polymer ?
#
loop_
_entity_poly.entity_id
_entity_poly.type
_entity_poly.pdbx_seq_one_letter_code
_entity_poly.pdbx_strand_id
1 'polypeptide(L)'
;YATLALKGFFEWDELTKLRHVGAMLQGHPDMKGTPGIDMSTGSLGQGISAACGMALAAKLDNKSYRTYTVLGDGEVEEGQVWEAAMFAAHNKLDNLVVIVDQNGLQIDGTVEEVAGIEPLDKKFESFGFEVIKIDGHDFNQIESALEKAKTVKGKPTAILAKTIKGKGVSFMENQVGWHGTAPNKEQYEQATAELQAEIDRLEGNC
;
A
#
# COMPACT_ATOMS: atom_id res chain seq x y z
N TYR A 1 -9.01 4.52 -4.78
CA TYR A 1 -10.13 4.88 -5.66
C TYR A 1 -9.83 6.11 -6.51
N ALA A 2 -9.25 7.18 -5.94
CA ALA A 2 -8.86 8.36 -6.74
C ALA A 2 -7.86 8.00 -7.84
N THR A 3 -6.87 7.15 -7.54
CA THR A 3 -5.91 6.67 -8.55
C THR A 3 -6.58 5.86 -9.66
N LEU A 4 -7.55 5.00 -9.32
CA LEU A 4 -8.31 4.24 -10.32
C LEU A 4 -9.16 5.15 -11.21
N ALA A 5 -9.82 6.17 -10.63
CA ALA A 5 -10.56 7.18 -11.40
C ALA A 5 -9.63 7.95 -12.35
N LEU A 6 -8.46 8.41 -11.87
CA LEU A 6 -7.44 9.07 -12.71
C LEU A 6 -6.94 8.18 -13.84
N LYS A 7 -6.91 6.87 -13.65
CA LYS A 7 -6.57 5.88 -14.68
C LYS A 7 -7.74 5.53 -15.61
N GLY A 8 -8.93 6.10 -15.38
CA GLY A 8 -10.10 5.90 -16.23
C GLY A 8 -10.84 4.57 -16.04
N PHE A 9 -10.69 3.91 -14.89
CA PHE A 9 -11.44 2.68 -14.58
C PHE A 9 -12.92 2.96 -14.33
N PHE A 10 -13.26 4.14 -13.82
CA PHE A 10 -14.63 4.64 -13.61
C PHE A 10 -14.64 6.17 -13.56
N GLU A 11 -15.86 6.74 -13.69
CA GLU A 11 -16.04 8.18 -13.72
C GLU A 11 -15.68 8.85 -12.39
N TRP A 12 -15.09 10.04 -12.46
CA TRP A 12 -14.65 10.81 -11.29
C TRP A 12 -15.78 11.08 -10.28
N ASP A 13 -17.01 11.28 -10.78
CA ASP A 13 -18.19 11.56 -9.96
C ASP A 13 -18.54 10.40 -9.00
N GLU A 14 -18.10 9.18 -9.28
CA GLU A 14 -18.30 8.04 -8.35
C GLU A 14 -17.59 8.24 -7.01
N LEU A 15 -16.50 9.01 -6.98
CA LEU A 15 -15.78 9.33 -5.74
C LEU A 15 -16.68 10.06 -4.71
N THR A 16 -17.62 10.88 -5.17
CA THR A 16 -18.55 11.61 -4.30
C THR A 16 -19.57 10.70 -3.60
N LYS A 17 -19.73 9.47 -4.10
CA LYS A 17 -20.69 8.48 -3.59
C LYS A 17 -20.05 7.46 -2.63
N LEU A 18 -18.77 7.64 -2.28
CA LEU A 18 -18.02 6.71 -1.42
C LEU A 18 -18.82 6.34 -0.16
N ARG A 19 -18.98 5.04 0.09
CA ARG A 19 -19.68 4.47 1.26
C ARG A 19 -21.18 4.77 1.35
N HIS A 20 -21.81 5.33 0.32
CA HIS A 20 -23.26 5.44 0.28
C HIS A 20 -23.90 4.08 -0.01
N VAL A 21 -25.10 3.85 0.51
CA VAL A 21 -25.85 2.62 0.25
C VAL A 21 -26.15 2.50 -1.25
N GLY A 22 -25.79 1.34 -1.82
CA GLY A 22 -25.95 1.08 -3.25
C GLY A 22 -24.89 1.69 -4.16
N ALA A 23 -23.93 2.45 -3.62
CA ALA A 23 -22.82 2.97 -4.41
C ALA A 23 -21.78 1.89 -4.72
N MET A 24 -21.07 2.06 -5.84
CA MET A 24 -20.02 1.15 -6.28
C MET A 24 -18.80 1.16 -5.34
N LEU A 25 -18.42 2.33 -4.82
CA LEU A 25 -17.24 2.50 -3.97
C LEU A 25 -17.57 2.22 -2.51
N GLN A 26 -17.21 1.03 -2.07
CA GLN A 26 -17.40 0.55 -0.70
C GLN A 26 -16.27 1.00 0.23
N GLY A 27 -16.47 0.90 1.55
CA GLY A 27 -15.43 1.20 2.55
C GLY A 27 -14.20 0.30 2.44
N HIS A 28 -14.40 -0.96 2.06
CA HIS A 28 -13.35 -1.88 1.63
C HIS A 28 -13.51 -2.19 0.15
N PRO A 29 -12.42 -2.27 -0.63
CA PRO A 29 -12.52 -2.51 -2.06
C PRO A 29 -13.12 -3.89 -2.36
N ASP A 30 -14.03 -3.91 -3.33
CA ASP A 30 -14.71 -5.13 -3.79
C ASP A 30 -14.38 -5.42 -5.26
N MET A 31 -13.72 -6.54 -5.51
CA MET A 31 -13.32 -6.97 -6.86
C MET A 31 -14.49 -7.28 -7.78
N LYS A 32 -15.69 -7.57 -7.23
CA LYS A 32 -16.88 -7.90 -8.03
C LYS A 32 -17.64 -6.66 -8.48
N GLY A 33 -17.61 -5.60 -7.67
CA GLY A 33 -18.40 -4.40 -7.89
C GLY A 33 -17.62 -3.19 -8.38
N THR A 34 -16.28 -3.16 -8.22
CA THR A 34 -15.48 -1.98 -8.54
C THR A 34 -14.44 -2.29 -9.63
N PRO A 35 -14.55 -1.68 -10.83
CA PRO A 35 -13.56 -1.84 -11.89
C PRO A 35 -12.15 -1.46 -11.44
N GLY A 36 -11.15 -2.26 -11.81
CA GLY A 36 -9.75 -2.04 -11.45
C GLY A 36 -9.33 -2.58 -10.08
N ILE A 37 -10.23 -3.20 -9.34
CA ILE A 37 -9.90 -3.91 -8.09
C ILE A 37 -9.64 -5.38 -8.41
N ASP A 38 -8.41 -5.83 -8.29
CA ASP A 38 -7.99 -7.21 -8.58
C ASP A 38 -8.38 -8.18 -7.46
N MET A 39 -8.47 -7.71 -6.21
CA MET A 39 -8.81 -8.53 -5.05
C MET A 39 -9.58 -7.72 -4.02
N SER A 40 -10.67 -8.29 -3.50
CA SER A 40 -11.35 -7.73 -2.32
C SER A 40 -10.46 -7.83 -1.10
N THR A 41 -10.20 -6.71 -0.43
CA THR A 41 -9.29 -6.61 0.72
C THR A 41 -9.93 -5.82 1.87
N GLY A 42 -9.21 -5.70 3.00
CA GLY A 42 -9.68 -4.98 4.20
C GLY A 42 -9.53 -5.80 5.48
N SER A 43 -9.51 -7.14 5.38
CA SER A 43 -9.13 -8.02 6.48
C SER A 43 -7.60 -8.08 6.53
N LEU A 44 -7.01 -7.42 7.54
CA LEU A 44 -5.55 -7.27 7.65
C LEU A 44 -4.84 -8.62 7.67
N GLY A 45 -3.68 -8.70 7.03
CA GLY A 45 -2.86 -9.89 6.89
C GLY A 45 -3.35 -10.91 5.85
N GLN A 46 -4.58 -10.81 5.32
CA GLN A 46 -5.12 -11.80 4.36
C GLN A 46 -4.69 -11.50 2.92
N GLY A 47 -4.52 -10.25 2.55
CA GLY A 47 -4.20 -9.84 1.19
C GLY A 47 -2.90 -10.44 0.67
N ILE A 48 -1.88 -10.53 1.49
CA ILE A 48 -0.58 -11.13 1.11
C ILE A 48 -0.71 -12.61 0.76
N SER A 49 -1.56 -13.36 1.46
CA SER A 49 -1.79 -14.79 1.15
C SER A 49 -2.47 -14.97 -0.20
N ALA A 50 -3.46 -14.11 -0.52
CA ALA A 50 -4.08 -14.09 -1.84
C ALA A 50 -3.05 -13.72 -2.93
N ALA A 51 -2.20 -12.73 -2.67
CA ALA A 51 -1.11 -12.33 -3.57
C ALA A 51 -0.11 -13.48 -3.82
N CYS A 52 0.23 -14.25 -2.80
CA CYS A 52 1.04 -15.47 -2.95
C CYS A 52 0.38 -16.48 -3.90
N GLY A 53 -0.93 -16.70 -3.75
CA GLY A 53 -1.71 -17.58 -4.63
C GLY A 53 -1.70 -17.10 -6.08
N MET A 54 -1.89 -15.80 -6.32
CA MET A 54 -1.83 -15.21 -7.65
C MET A 54 -0.43 -15.35 -8.28
N ALA A 55 0.62 -15.07 -7.50
CA ALA A 55 2.00 -15.19 -7.97
C ALA A 55 2.37 -16.65 -8.29
N LEU A 56 1.91 -17.60 -7.48
CA LEU A 56 2.11 -19.02 -7.74
C LEU A 56 1.35 -19.46 -8.99
N ALA A 57 0.09 -19.06 -9.15
CA ALA A 57 -0.71 -19.37 -10.34
C ALA A 57 -0.01 -18.89 -11.62
N ALA A 58 0.55 -17.68 -11.62
CA ALA A 58 1.34 -17.19 -12.76
C ALA A 58 2.49 -18.13 -13.12
N LYS A 59 3.21 -18.65 -12.12
CA LYS A 59 4.33 -19.60 -12.35
C LYS A 59 3.84 -20.92 -12.89
N LEU A 60 2.76 -21.47 -12.34
CA LEU A 60 2.18 -22.74 -12.78
C LEU A 60 1.64 -22.66 -14.23
N ASP A 61 1.03 -21.54 -14.57
CA ASP A 61 0.46 -21.28 -15.88
C ASP A 61 1.47 -20.72 -16.90
N ASN A 62 2.75 -20.59 -16.52
CA ASN A 62 3.81 -19.97 -17.33
C ASN A 62 3.44 -18.57 -17.84
N LYS A 63 2.79 -17.77 -16.98
CA LYS A 63 2.46 -16.37 -17.24
C LYS A 63 3.55 -15.43 -16.73
N SER A 64 3.71 -14.29 -17.39
CA SER A 64 4.77 -13.32 -17.09
C SER A 64 4.36 -12.19 -16.15
N TYR A 65 3.11 -12.16 -15.67
CA TYR A 65 2.67 -11.10 -14.77
C TYR A 65 3.31 -11.18 -13.38
N ARG A 66 3.41 -10.03 -12.75
CA ARG A 66 3.86 -9.86 -11.38
C ARG A 66 2.69 -9.50 -10.50
N THR A 67 2.76 -9.92 -9.25
CA THR A 67 1.79 -9.58 -8.22
C THR A 67 2.42 -8.59 -7.25
N TYR A 68 1.72 -7.50 -6.99
CA TYR A 68 2.10 -6.48 -6.02
C TYR A 68 1.06 -6.46 -4.90
N THR A 69 1.51 -6.39 -3.67
CA THR A 69 0.64 -6.20 -2.50
C THR A 69 1.21 -5.11 -1.61
N VAL A 70 0.33 -4.25 -1.09
CA VAL A 70 0.70 -3.20 -0.15
C VAL A 70 0.18 -3.58 1.22
N LEU A 71 1.04 -3.53 2.21
CA LEU A 71 0.74 -3.78 3.62
C LEU A 71 0.98 -2.49 4.42
N GLY A 72 0.16 -2.22 5.43
CA GLY A 72 0.51 -1.27 6.47
C GLY A 72 1.53 -1.88 7.43
N ASP A 73 2.33 -1.05 8.08
CA ASP A 73 3.27 -1.53 9.10
C ASP A 73 2.56 -2.15 10.33
N GLY A 74 1.45 -1.57 10.79
CA GLY A 74 0.60 -2.22 11.79
C GLY A 74 -0.03 -3.53 11.29
N GLU A 75 -0.32 -3.66 10.00
CA GLU A 75 -0.80 -4.92 9.41
C GLU A 75 0.25 -6.04 9.49
N VAL A 76 1.53 -5.70 9.44
CA VAL A 76 2.62 -6.69 9.53
C VAL A 76 2.70 -7.37 10.91
N GLU A 77 2.01 -6.87 11.92
CA GLU A 77 1.83 -7.53 13.22
C GLU A 77 1.02 -8.82 13.12
N GLU A 78 0.19 -8.97 12.07
CA GLU A 78 -0.60 -10.19 11.85
C GLU A 78 0.28 -11.39 11.53
N GLY A 79 0.08 -12.52 12.26
CA GLY A 79 0.82 -13.76 12.05
C GLY A 79 0.73 -14.30 10.63
N GLN A 80 -0.42 -14.10 9.98
CA GLN A 80 -0.69 -14.50 8.59
C GLN A 80 0.33 -13.92 7.60
N VAL A 81 0.84 -12.71 7.85
CA VAL A 81 1.87 -12.09 7.01
C VAL A 81 3.13 -12.94 6.98
N TRP A 82 3.55 -13.45 8.12
CA TRP A 82 4.77 -14.26 8.27
C TRP A 82 4.60 -15.69 7.74
N GLU A 83 3.40 -16.25 7.88
CA GLU A 83 3.05 -17.53 7.24
C GLU A 83 3.12 -17.40 5.72
N ALA A 84 2.55 -16.33 5.16
CA ALA A 84 2.63 -16.03 3.73
C ALA A 84 4.08 -15.77 3.28
N ALA A 85 4.89 -15.10 4.09
CA ALA A 85 6.30 -14.84 3.79
C ALA A 85 7.10 -16.16 3.68
N MET A 86 6.91 -17.10 4.61
CA MET A 86 7.52 -18.43 4.52
C MET A 86 7.10 -19.17 3.24
N PHE A 87 5.81 -19.13 2.92
CA PHE A 87 5.28 -19.76 1.72
C PHE A 87 5.88 -19.15 0.44
N ALA A 88 5.94 -17.81 0.37
CA ALA A 88 6.46 -17.08 -0.78
C ALA A 88 7.95 -17.42 -1.04
N ALA A 89 8.76 -17.43 0.01
CA ALA A 89 10.17 -17.75 -0.09
C ALA A 89 10.40 -19.23 -0.48
N HIS A 90 9.68 -20.17 0.16
CA HIS A 90 9.77 -21.59 -0.15
C HIS A 90 9.45 -21.85 -1.64
N ASN A 91 8.41 -21.24 -2.16
CA ASN A 91 7.99 -21.40 -3.55
C ASN A 91 8.76 -20.47 -4.53
N LYS A 92 9.76 -19.73 -4.04
CA LYS A 92 10.61 -18.85 -4.85
C LYS A 92 9.79 -17.91 -5.73
N LEU A 93 8.80 -17.24 -5.13
CA LEU A 93 7.88 -16.35 -5.84
C LEU A 93 8.57 -15.04 -6.23
N ASP A 94 9.50 -15.10 -7.17
CA ASP A 94 10.27 -13.93 -7.66
C ASP A 94 9.44 -12.97 -8.52
N ASN A 95 8.18 -13.29 -8.74
CA ASN A 95 7.16 -12.44 -9.32
C ASN A 95 6.21 -11.82 -8.27
N LEU A 96 6.49 -12.00 -6.97
CA LEU A 96 5.78 -11.34 -5.87
C LEU A 96 6.61 -10.17 -5.34
N VAL A 97 5.97 -9.00 -5.23
CA VAL A 97 6.52 -7.80 -4.59
C VAL A 97 5.59 -7.39 -3.45
N VAL A 98 6.12 -7.37 -2.24
CA VAL A 98 5.44 -6.87 -1.04
C VAL A 98 5.95 -5.46 -0.77
N ILE A 99 5.07 -4.48 -0.68
CA ILE A 99 5.40 -3.10 -0.34
C ILE A 99 4.85 -2.84 1.06
N VAL A 100 5.69 -2.44 2.00
CA VAL A 100 5.26 -2.05 3.34
C VAL A 100 5.23 -0.54 3.44
N ASP A 101 4.05 0.03 3.65
CA ASP A 101 3.86 1.44 4.01
C ASP A 101 4.28 1.63 5.48
N GLN A 102 5.56 1.99 5.66
CA GLN A 102 6.20 2.12 6.98
C GLN A 102 6.05 3.54 7.51
N ASN A 103 4.81 3.91 7.88
CA ASN A 103 4.49 5.24 8.40
C ASN A 103 4.62 5.36 9.93
N GLY A 104 4.79 4.24 10.63
CA GLY A 104 5.01 4.18 12.09
C GLY A 104 3.75 4.33 12.93
N LEU A 105 2.55 4.38 12.33
CA LEU A 105 1.29 4.64 13.02
C LEU A 105 0.22 3.61 12.67
N GLN A 106 -0.56 3.23 13.68
CA GLN A 106 -1.76 2.43 13.54
C GLN A 106 -2.91 3.05 14.35
N ILE A 107 -4.10 2.40 14.37
CA ILE A 107 -5.32 2.96 14.98
C ILE A 107 -5.11 3.37 16.44
N ASP A 108 -4.39 2.56 17.22
CA ASP A 108 -4.29 2.69 18.68
C ASP A 108 -3.04 3.46 19.14
N GLY A 109 -2.17 3.90 18.22
CA GLY A 109 -0.95 4.61 18.57
C GLY A 109 0.20 4.43 17.59
N THR A 110 1.41 4.58 18.06
CA THR A 110 2.59 4.22 17.27
C THR A 110 2.73 2.70 17.22
N VAL A 111 3.28 2.19 16.11
CA VAL A 111 3.57 0.77 15.96
C VAL A 111 4.49 0.26 17.08
N GLU A 112 5.45 1.09 17.52
CA GLU A 112 6.37 0.74 18.61
C GLU A 112 5.66 0.55 19.97
N GLU A 113 4.66 1.41 20.28
CA GLU A 113 3.91 1.33 21.53
C GLU A 113 2.89 0.19 21.57
N VAL A 114 2.32 -0.17 20.41
CA VAL A 114 1.27 -1.19 20.33
C VAL A 114 1.87 -2.58 20.24
N ALA A 115 2.70 -2.86 19.22
CA ALA A 115 3.36 -4.17 19.05
C ALA A 115 4.61 -4.04 18.17
N GLY A 116 5.71 -3.55 18.68
CA GLY A 116 6.93 -3.24 17.94
C GLY A 116 7.40 -4.31 16.94
N ILE A 117 7.35 -3.98 15.66
CA ILE A 117 7.68 -4.91 14.55
C ILE A 117 9.14 -4.85 14.09
N GLU A 118 9.89 -3.85 14.54
CA GLU A 118 11.27 -3.69 14.10
C GLU A 118 12.22 -4.78 14.68
N PRO A 119 13.31 -5.10 14.01
CA PRO A 119 13.74 -4.58 12.71
C PRO A 119 13.08 -5.34 11.53
N LEU A 120 12.22 -4.67 10.77
CA LEU A 120 11.47 -5.27 9.65
C LEU A 120 12.36 -5.78 8.52
N ASP A 121 13.41 -5.04 8.20
CA ASP A 121 14.36 -5.45 7.16
C ASP A 121 14.98 -6.81 7.49
N LYS A 122 15.44 -7.00 8.73
CA LYS A 122 16.04 -8.27 9.16
C LYS A 122 15.02 -9.41 9.23
N LYS A 123 13.78 -9.10 9.58
CA LYS A 123 12.71 -10.10 9.57
C LYS A 123 12.45 -10.60 8.16
N PHE A 124 12.17 -9.73 7.18
CA PHE A 124 11.97 -10.14 5.80
C PHE A 124 13.20 -10.82 5.19
N GLU A 125 14.43 -10.32 5.48
CA GLU A 125 15.66 -10.99 5.06
C GLU A 125 15.74 -12.43 5.60
N SER A 126 15.40 -12.64 6.89
CA SER A 126 15.45 -13.97 7.52
C SER A 126 14.38 -14.92 6.96
N PHE A 127 13.28 -14.40 6.45
CA PHE A 127 12.28 -15.17 5.69
C PHE A 127 12.67 -15.41 4.23
N GLY A 128 13.83 -14.93 3.78
CA GLY A 128 14.36 -15.22 2.44
C GLY A 128 13.94 -14.24 1.35
N PHE A 129 13.49 -13.02 1.71
CA PHE A 129 13.18 -11.95 0.75
C PHE A 129 14.44 -11.18 0.33
N GLU A 130 14.42 -10.63 -0.89
CA GLU A 130 15.22 -9.45 -1.22
C GLU A 130 14.56 -8.24 -0.59
N VAL A 131 15.31 -7.46 0.20
CA VAL A 131 14.79 -6.26 0.87
C VAL A 131 15.35 -5.01 0.23
N ILE A 132 14.47 -4.06 -0.09
CA ILE A 132 14.80 -2.75 -0.64
C ILE A 132 14.17 -1.69 0.26
N LYS A 133 14.98 -0.75 0.75
CA LYS A 133 14.49 0.35 1.61
C LYS A 133 14.47 1.64 0.80
N ILE A 134 13.36 2.38 0.87
CA ILE A 134 13.17 3.62 0.12
C ILE A 134 12.51 4.71 0.98
N ASP A 135 12.68 5.95 0.57
CA ASP A 135 11.74 7.02 0.89
C ASP A 135 10.49 6.82 0.02
N GLY A 136 9.35 6.53 0.68
CA GLY A 136 8.07 6.27 0.00
C GLY A 136 7.40 7.53 -0.58
N HIS A 137 8.02 8.71 -0.42
CA HIS A 137 7.59 9.97 -1.05
C HIS A 137 8.54 10.43 -2.18
N ASP A 138 9.61 9.69 -2.45
CA ASP A 138 10.53 9.95 -3.56
C ASP A 138 10.20 9.05 -4.76
N PHE A 139 9.60 9.63 -5.80
CA PHE A 139 9.21 8.89 -7.00
C PHE A 139 10.38 8.22 -7.72
N ASN A 140 11.59 8.79 -7.69
CA ASN A 140 12.77 8.18 -8.30
C ASN A 140 13.19 6.91 -7.55
N GLN A 141 13.12 6.93 -6.22
CA GLN A 141 13.40 5.75 -5.40
C GLN A 141 12.32 4.67 -5.58
N ILE A 142 11.04 5.06 -5.65
CA ILE A 142 9.93 4.14 -5.92
C ILE A 142 10.14 3.44 -7.27
N GLU A 143 10.36 4.19 -8.35
CA GLU A 143 10.60 3.65 -9.67
C GLU A 143 11.82 2.71 -9.68
N SER A 144 12.94 3.16 -9.13
CA SER A 144 14.17 2.36 -9.05
C SER A 144 13.97 1.04 -8.29
N ALA A 145 13.21 1.07 -7.19
CA ALA A 145 12.91 -0.14 -6.41
C ALA A 145 12.03 -1.12 -7.19
N LEU A 146 11.00 -0.61 -7.88
CA LEU A 146 10.13 -1.42 -8.72
C LEU A 146 10.88 -2.05 -9.90
N GLU A 147 11.77 -1.31 -10.56
CA GLU A 147 12.63 -1.85 -11.63
C GLU A 147 13.63 -2.88 -11.08
N LYS A 148 14.26 -2.60 -9.93
CA LYS A 148 15.14 -3.58 -9.27
C LYS A 148 14.38 -4.87 -8.93
N ALA A 149 13.16 -4.79 -8.43
CA ALA A 149 12.34 -5.95 -8.10
C ALA A 149 12.09 -6.87 -9.32
N LYS A 150 12.03 -6.31 -10.54
CA LYS A 150 11.88 -7.10 -11.78
C LYS A 150 13.11 -7.96 -12.08
N THR A 151 14.29 -7.56 -11.59
CA THR A 151 15.56 -8.28 -11.83
C THR A 151 15.84 -9.38 -10.81
N VAL A 152 15.19 -9.35 -9.64
CA VAL A 152 15.34 -10.37 -8.60
C VAL A 152 14.85 -11.72 -9.11
N LYS A 153 15.62 -12.77 -8.84
CA LYS A 153 15.32 -14.15 -9.26
C LYS A 153 15.40 -15.11 -8.08
N GLY A 154 14.48 -16.07 -8.07
CA GLY A 154 14.45 -17.17 -7.12
C GLY A 154 14.02 -16.79 -5.69
N LYS A 155 13.61 -15.56 -5.43
CA LYS A 155 13.10 -15.10 -4.14
C LYS A 155 12.13 -13.92 -4.31
N PRO A 156 11.13 -13.77 -3.41
CA PRO A 156 10.25 -12.60 -3.42
C PRO A 156 10.99 -11.32 -3.00
N THR A 157 10.41 -10.17 -3.29
CA THR A 157 10.95 -8.85 -2.93
C THR A 157 10.06 -8.17 -1.90
N ALA A 158 10.65 -7.59 -0.85
CA ALA A 158 10.01 -6.66 0.08
C ALA A 158 10.57 -5.25 -0.11
N ILE A 159 9.71 -4.29 -0.39
CA ILE A 159 10.06 -2.86 -0.47
C ILE A 159 9.55 -2.21 0.81
N LEU A 160 10.45 -1.76 1.67
CA LEU A 160 10.11 -1.03 2.89
C LEU A 160 10.11 0.46 2.56
N ALA A 161 8.92 1.02 2.40
CA ALA A 161 8.72 2.40 2.01
C ALA A 161 8.48 3.26 3.25
N LYS A 162 9.48 4.03 3.67
CA LYS A 162 9.32 4.99 4.76
C LYS A 162 8.43 6.13 4.29
N THR A 163 7.32 6.34 4.99
CA THR A 163 6.31 7.35 4.64
C THR A 163 5.92 8.20 5.85
N ILE A 164 5.14 9.22 5.59
CA ILE A 164 4.49 10.06 6.59
C ILE A 164 2.98 9.93 6.41
N LYS A 165 2.28 9.41 7.41
CA LYS A 165 0.82 9.35 7.39
C LYS A 165 0.24 10.76 7.27
N GLY A 166 -0.69 10.97 6.33
CA GLY A 166 -1.30 12.28 6.08
C GLY A 166 -0.42 13.29 5.35
N LYS A 167 0.65 12.84 4.66
CA LYS A 167 1.61 13.67 3.93
C LYS A 167 0.94 14.71 3.03
N GLY A 168 1.38 15.96 3.17
CA GLY A 168 0.91 17.09 2.37
C GLY A 168 -0.21 17.90 3.02
N VAL A 169 -0.74 17.46 4.17
CA VAL A 169 -1.75 18.20 4.94
C VAL A 169 -1.24 18.41 6.37
N SER A 170 -0.91 19.64 6.73
CA SER A 170 -0.16 19.98 7.93
C SER A 170 -0.75 19.46 9.23
N PHE A 171 -2.08 19.49 9.37
CA PHE A 171 -2.77 19.01 10.58
C PHE A 171 -3.04 17.49 10.57
N MET A 172 -2.74 16.79 9.45
CA MET A 172 -2.89 15.33 9.35
C MET A 172 -1.57 14.60 9.51
N GLU A 173 -0.44 15.23 9.17
CA GLU A 173 0.87 14.58 9.20
C GLU A 173 1.19 14.01 10.58
N ASN A 174 1.54 12.71 10.62
CA ASN A 174 1.88 11.97 11.84
C ASN A 174 0.79 12.00 12.93
N GLN A 175 -0.48 12.12 12.56
CA GLN A 175 -1.59 12.12 13.51
C GLN A 175 -2.42 10.85 13.41
N VAL A 176 -2.43 10.04 14.48
CA VAL A 176 -3.19 8.78 14.58
C VAL A 176 -4.69 9.00 14.33
N GLY A 177 -5.26 10.10 14.84
CA GLY A 177 -6.70 10.40 14.76
C GLY A 177 -7.26 10.47 13.33
N TRP A 178 -6.40 10.63 12.32
CA TRP A 178 -6.81 10.65 10.91
C TRP A 178 -6.84 9.29 10.25
N HIS A 179 -6.64 8.21 10.99
CA HIS A 179 -6.70 6.88 10.42
C HIS A 179 -8.08 6.52 9.83
N GLY A 180 -9.16 6.98 10.45
CA GLY A 180 -10.53 6.66 10.00
C GLY A 180 -11.51 7.83 10.10
N THR A 181 -11.02 9.06 10.19
CA THR A 181 -11.85 10.26 10.35
C THR A 181 -11.89 11.06 9.05
N ALA A 182 -13.09 11.47 8.63
CA ALA A 182 -13.24 12.39 7.52
C ALA A 182 -13.07 13.85 8.00
N PRO A 183 -12.45 14.74 7.20
CA PRO A 183 -12.34 16.15 7.54
C PRO A 183 -13.73 16.81 7.56
N ASN A 184 -13.93 17.76 8.47
CA ASN A 184 -15.06 18.68 8.41
C ASN A 184 -14.83 19.72 7.30
N LYS A 185 -15.82 20.63 7.09
CA LYS A 185 -15.75 21.61 6.01
C LYS A 185 -14.52 22.53 6.09
N GLU A 186 -14.22 23.06 7.26
CA GLU A 186 -13.07 23.96 7.46
C GLU A 186 -11.75 23.24 7.22
N GLN A 187 -11.62 22.03 7.74
CA GLN A 187 -10.46 21.17 7.53
C GLN A 187 -10.30 20.76 6.06
N TYR A 188 -11.40 20.48 5.36
CA TYR A 188 -11.37 20.20 3.94
C TYR A 188 -10.87 21.42 3.14
N GLU A 189 -11.39 22.62 3.44
CA GLU A 189 -10.98 23.88 2.78
C GLU A 189 -9.47 24.15 3.03
N GLN A 190 -9.00 23.97 4.26
CA GLN A 190 -7.59 24.13 4.59
C GLN A 190 -6.72 23.10 3.85
N ALA A 191 -7.07 21.81 3.92
CA ALA A 191 -6.31 20.75 3.25
C ALA A 191 -6.21 20.98 1.74
N THR A 192 -7.33 21.39 1.11
CA THR A 192 -7.37 21.68 -0.33
C THR A 192 -6.48 22.87 -0.68
N ALA A 193 -6.47 23.90 0.15
CA ALA A 193 -5.60 25.07 -0.07
C ALA A 193 -4.11 24.71 0.06
N GLU A 194 -3.73 23.90 1.06
CA GLU A 194 -2.35 23.43 1.24
C GLU A 194 -1.88 22.60 0.03
N LEU A 195 -2.71 21.65 -0.42
CA LEU A 195 -2.40 20.81 -1.57
C LEU A 195 -2.33 21.60 -2.87
N GLN A 196 -3.24 22.58 -3.07
CA GLN A 196 -3.20 23.44 -4.26
C GLN A 196 -1.93 24.29 -4.29
N ALA A 197 -1.52 24.86 -3.16
CA ALA A 197 -0.27 25.62 -3.07
C ALA A 197 0.96 24.78 -3.44
N GLU A 198 0.98 23.49 -3.08
CA GLU A 198 2.06 22.58 -3.45
C GLU A 198 2.02 22.24 -4.95
N ILE A 199 0.83 22.05 -5.53
CA ILE A 199 0.68 21.85 -6.99
C ILE A 199 1.22 23.07 -7.73
N ASP A 200 0.80 24.28 -7.36
CA ASP A 200 1.22 25.53 -7.99
C ASP A 200 2.76 25.72 -7.88
N ARG A 201 3.35 25.32 -6.75
CA ARG A 201 4.81 25.33 -6.55
C ARG A 201 5.52 24.38 -7.50
N LEU A 202 4.99 23.19 -7.68
CA LEU A 202 5.58 22.16 -8.57
C LEU A 202 5.44 22.56 -10.04
N GLU A 203 4.29 23.09 -10.45
CA GLU A 203 4.06 23.54 -11.83
C GLU A 203 4.83 24.81 -12.17
N GLY A 204 5.03 25.70 -11.22
CA GLY A 204 5.81 26.94 -11.40
C GLY A 204 7.32 26.75 -11.53
N ASN A 205 7.81 25.53 -11.24
CA ASN A 205 9.22 25.16 -11.36
C ASN A 205 9.53 24.32 -12.62
N CYS A 206 8.56 24.15 -13.54
CA CYS A 206 8.72 23.46 -14.83
C CYS A 206 9.08 24.41 -15.98
#